data_ce74b358341c8d2fcb48e742c828fbd7
#
_entry.id   ce74b358341c8d2fcb48e742c828fbd7
#
_cell.length_a   1.000
_cell.length_b   1.000
_cell.length_c   1.000
_cell.angle_alpha   90.00
_cell.angle_beta   90.00
_cell.angle_gamma   90.00
#
_symmetry.space_group_name_H-M   'P 1'
#
loop_
_entity.id
_entity.type
_entity.pdbx_description
1 polymer ?
#
loop_
_entity_poly.entity_id
_entity_poly.type
_entity_poly.pdbx_seq_one_letter_code
_entity_poly.pdbx_strand_id
1 'polypeptide(L)'
;MEVVHHGGKASVTGSCHELRADGQALLIDCGLFQGADERPLAVEFALGHVDALILTHAHIDHIGRLPWLLAAGFKQPIYCTAATAELVPLMLEDGLKLQLGMSATQSERVLTEVRRLLRVQDYQNWFAVQPKRADSLWVRFQPAGHILGSAYVEIRRPNDEVVVFSGDLGPIHTPLLPDPQSPERADYLFIETTYGDKQHEDVQSRGQRLRAVIERSLADGGAILIPAFSVGRTQELLFDIEQLIFSQQIDANLPIILDSPMAQRVTRSYRRFKQLWGREAKARLQMHRHPLAFEQCITVEDHRTHERLVNRLASTGEAAIVVAASGMCQGGRIMDYLKALLPDKRTDLILAGFQAEGTLGRSIQSGQPSVWIEGTEVEVNAHIHTMSGYSAHADKADLLRFIAGIPEKPKQVHLIHGEASAKQAFAAELTQLGYSVL
;
A
#
# COMPACT_ATOMS: atom_id res chain seq x y z
N MET A 1 -0.66 27.84 -13.07
CA MET A 1 -0.73 26.45 -12.59
C MET A 1 -1.90 26.32 -11.63
N GLU A 2 -2.69 25.27 -11.79
CA GLU A 2 -3.83 24.94 -10.93
C GLU A 2 -3.76 23.43 -10.63
N VAL A 3 -4.15 23.02 -9.41
CA VAL A 3 -4.33 21.60 -9.07
C VAL A 3 -5.75 21.40 -8.58
N VAL A 4 -6.48 20.52 -9.27
CA VAL A 4 -7.84 20.11 -8.92
C VAL A 4 -7.79 18.73 -8.28
N HIS A 5 -8.43 18.57 -7.14
CA HIS A 5 -8.49 17.30 -6.42
C HIS A 5 -9.83 16.63 -6.66
N HIS A 6 -9.84 15.51 -7.39
CA HIS A 6 -11.02 14.68 -7.62
C HIS A 6 -11.18 13.58 -6.56
N GLY A 7 -10.26 13.52 -5.62
CA GLY A 7 -10.23 12.62 -4.47
C GLY A 7 -8.87 12.66 -3.77
N GLY A 8 -8.74 12.00 -2.61
CA GLY A 8 -7.48 11.90 -1.85
C GLY A 8 -7.01 13.20 -1.19
N LYS A 9 -7.76 14.31 -1.27
CA LYS A 9 -7.40 15.54 -0.56
C LYS A 9 -7.81 15.51 0.90
N ALA A 10 -9.00 15.02 1.21
CA ALA A 10 -9.59 15.06 2.56
C ALA A 10 -9.56 13.70 3.28
N SER A 11 -9.10 12.66 2.63
CA SER A 11 -9.09 11.28 3.14
C SER A 11 -7.87 10.52 2.62
N VAL A 12 -7.68 9.31 3.12
CA VAL A 12 -6.64 8.35 2.71
C VAL A 12 -7.11 7.43 1.58
N THR A 13 -8.15 7.80 0.84
CA THR A 13 -8.70 6.96 -0.24
C THR A 13 -9.06 7.80 -1.46
N GLY A 14 -9.20 7.13 -2.61
CA GLY A 14 -9.66 7.77 -3.83
C GLY A 14 -8.69 8.77 -4.44
N SER A 15 -7.36 8.60 -4.22
CA SER A 15 -6.33 9.51 -4.72
C SER A 15 -6.50 9.79 -6.21
N CYS A 16 -6.75 11.06 -6.55
CA CYS A 16 -6.91 11.50 -7.94
C CYS A 16 -6.74 13.03 -7.99
N HIS A 17 -5.64 13.47 -8.55
CA HIS A 17 -5.28 14.88 -8.62
C HIS A 17 -5.03 15.27 -10.07
N GLU A 18 -5.49 16.44 -10.48
CA GLU A 18 -5.30 16.95 -11.82
C GLU A 18 -4.43 18.22 -11.77
N LEU A 19 -3.25 18.13 -12.35
CA LEU A 19 -2.37 19.29 -12.55
C LEU A 19 -2.68 19.92 -13.91
N ARG A 20 -3.07 21.19 -13.93
CA ARG A 20 -3.24 22.01 -15.12
C ARG A 20 -2.13 23.06 -15.17
N ALA A 21 -1.26 22.98 -16.14
CA ALA A 21 -0.15 23.91 -16.29
C ALA A 21 0.27 24.02 -17.77
N ASP A 22 0.59 25.23 -18.20
CA ASP A 22 1.18 25.49 -19.51
C ASP A 22 0.38 24.91 -20.68
N GLY A 23 -0.96 24.97 -20.59
CA GLY A 23 -1.89 24.44 -21.59
C GLY A 23 -1.90 22.92 -21.69
N GLN A 24 -1.46 22.21 -20.67
CA GLN A 24 -1.46 20.74 -20.54
C GLN A 24 -2.14 20.35 -19.23
N ALA A 25 -2.70 19.14 -19.18
CA ALA A 25 -3.33 18.59 -18.00
C ALA A 25 -2.88 17.14 -17.76
N LEU A 26 -2.42 16.87 -16.55
CA LEU A 26 -2.00 15.53 -16.11
C LEU A 26 -2.87 15.08 -14.95
N LEU A 27 -3.43 13.87 -15.03
CA LEU A 27 -3.97 13.20 -13.86
C LEU A 27 -2.83 12.49 -13.12
N ILE A 28 -2.84 12.58 -11.80
CA ILE A 28 -1.97 11.82 -10.90
C ILE A 28 -2.88 10.90 -10.11
N ASP A 29 -2.76 9.61 -10.35
CA ASP A 29 -3.60 8.52 -9.84
C ASP A 29 -5.10 8.62 -10.21
N CYS A 30 -5.84 7.53 -10.02
CA CYS A 30 -7.29 7.46 -10.17
C CYS A 30 -7.83 6.33 -9.27
N GLY A 31 -7.84 6.59 -7.98
CA GLY A 31 -8.04 5.62 -6.93
C GLY A 31 -9.50 5.37 -6.54
N LEU A 32 -9.73 4.22 -5.91
CA LEU A 32 -11.01 3.82 -5.36
C LEU A 32 -11.26 4.51 -4.02
N PHE A 33 -12.48 4.97 -3.79
CA PHE A 33 -12.95 5.41 -2.47
C PHE A 33 -13.31 4.18 -1.63
N GLN A 34 -12.94 4.18 -0.35
CA GLN A 34 -13.13 3.04 0.56
C GLN A 34 -13.54 3.51 1.96
N GLY A 35 -14.19 2.60 2.72
CA GLY A 35 -14.57 2.85 4.10
C GLY A 35 -15.61 3.98 4.24
N ALA A 36 -15.40 4.89 5.17
CA ALA A 36 -16.31 6.00 5.42
C ALA A 36 -16.41 7.02 4.27
N ASP A 37 -15.45 7.01 3.33
CA ASP A 37 -15.42 7.88 2.15
C ASP A 37 -15.98 7.20 0.89
N GLU A 38 -16.79 6.15 1.05
CA GLU A 38 -17.37 5.44 -0.10
C GLU A 38 -18.27 6.36 -0.92
N ARG A 39 -17.97 6.46 -2.21
CA ARG A 39 -18.64 7.34 -3.19
C ARG A 39 -18.90 6.60 -4.49
N PRO A 40 -19.77 7.14 -5.40
CA PRO A 40 -19.95 6.59 -6.73
C PRO A 40 -18.61 6.46 -7.46
N LEU A 41 -18.42 5.32 -8.11
CA LEU A 41 -17.17 4.98 -8.81
C LEU A 41 -17.02 5.70 -10.15
N ALA A 42 -18.12 6.24 -10.68
CA ALA A 42 -18.13 6.97 -11.95
C ALA A 42 -17.15 8.15 -11.93
N VAL A 43 -16.52 8.37 -13.07
CA VAL A 43 -15.67 9.54 -13.30
C VAL A 43 -16.54 10.63 -13.90
N GLU A 44 -16.85 11.65 -13.10
CA GLU A 44 -17.82 12.71 -13.45
C GLU A 44 -17.14 14.01 -13.95
N PHE A 45 -15.81 14.07 -13.90
CA PHE A 45 -15.06 15.22 -14.41
C PHE A 45 -14.70 15.07 -15.90
N ALA A 46 -14.52 16.19 -16.59
CA ALA A 46 -14.19 16.19 -18.00
C ALA A 46 -12.81 15.62 -18.28
N LEU A 47 -12.68 14.79 -19.31
CA LEU A 47 -11.43 14.11 -19.69
C LEU A 47 -10.82 14.61 -21.01
N GLY A 48 -11.58 15.38 -21.80
CA GLY A 48 -11.16 15.76 -23.16
C GLY A 48 -9.91 16.62 -23.24
N HIS A 49 -9.51 17.24 -22.13
CA HIS A 49 -8.33 18.10 -22.06
C HIS A 49 -7.13 17.42 -21.35
N VAL A 50 -7.33 16.21 -20.82
CA VAL A 50 -6.29 15.47 -20.10
C VAL A 50 -5.33 14.82 -21.10
N ASP A 51 -4.05 15.09 -20.98
CA ASP A 51 -2.99 14.61 -21.87
C ASP A 51 -2.42 13.25 -21.48
N ALA A 52 -2.38 12.96 -20.18
CA ALA A 52 -1.87 11.70 -19.65
C ALA A 52 -2.35 11.43 -18.21
N LEU A 53 -2.28 10.16 -17.82
CA LEU A 53 -2.36 9.73 -16.43
C LEU A 53 -0.97 9.27 -15.96
N ILE A 54 -0.59 9.69 -14.78
CA ILE A 54 0.66 9.30 -14.11
C ILE A 54 0.26 8.45 -12.90
N LEU A 55 0.72 7.21 -12.81
CA LEU A 55 0.46 6.35 -11.64
C LEU A 55 1.68 6.34 -10.72
N THR A 56 1.45 6.69 -9.48
CA THR A 56 2.48 6.66 -8.44
C THR A 56 2.78 5.23 -8.00
N HIS A 57 1.77 4.41 -7.79
CA HIS A 57 1.90 3.01 -7.41
C HIS A 57 0.59 2.22 -7.63
N ALA A 58 0.58 0.93 -7.27
CA ALA A 58 -0.49 0.01 -7.65
C ALA A 58 -1.48 -0.33 -6.52
N HIS A 59 -1.59 0.42 -5.43
CA HIS A 59 -2.66 0.25 -4.46
C HIS A 59 -4.01 0.69 -5.04
N ILE A 60 -5.09 0.06 -4.57
CA ILE A 60 -6.45 0.24 -5.11
C ILE A 60 -6.97 1.66 -4.92
N ASP A 61 -6.62 2.33 -3.85
CA ASP A 61 -6.94 3.73 -3.58
C ASP A 61 -6.17 4.72 -4.47
N HIS A 62 -5.26 4.22 -5.34
CA HIS A 62 -4.55 4.98 -6.38
C HIS A 62 -4.88 4.55 -7.81
N ILE A 63 -5.35 3.31 -8.02
CA ILE A 63 -5.63 2.79 -9.38
C ILE A 63 -7.06 2.27 -9.56
N GLY A 64 -7.82 2.12 -8.49
CA GLY A 64 -9.03 1.29 -8.49
C GLY A 64 -10.16 1.80 -9.39
N ARG A 65 -10.19 3.09 -9.76
CA ARG A 65 -11.16 3.63 -10.72
C ARG A 65 -10.68 3.66 -12.18
N LEU A 66 -9.54 3.04 -12.50
CA LEU A 66 -9.10 2.92 -13.91
C LEU A 66 -10.16 2.31 -14.84
N PRO A 67 -10.92 1.26 -14.44
CA PRO A 67 -11.99 0.73 -15.29
C PRO A 67 -13.07 1.78 -15.63
N TRP A 68 -13.45 2.60 -14.66
CA TRP A 68 -14.44 3.69 -14.85
C TRP A 68 -13.86 4.86 -15.61
N LEU A 69 -12.59 5.16 -15.45
CA LEU A 69 -11.88 6.17 -16.25
C LEU A 69 -11.88 5.76 -17.73
N LEU A 70 -11.62 4.50 -18.06
CA LEU A 70 -11.72 3.96 -19.40
C LEU A 70 -13.16 4.00 -19.93
N ALA A 71 -14.14 3.63 -19.10
CA ALA A 71 -15.56 3.67 -19.47
C ALA A 71 -16.04 5.11 -19.74
N ALA A 72 -15.47 6.12 -19.06
CA ALA A 72 -15.71 7.53 -19.31
C ALA A 72 -15.02 8.05 -20.59
N GLY A 73 -14.28 7.19 -21.29
CA GLY A 73 -13.68 7.51 -22.60
C GLY A 73 -12.21 7.94 -22.57
N PHE A 74 -11.50 7.74 -21.45
CA PHE A 74 -10.06 8.02 -21.39
C PHE A 74 -9.29 7.09 -22.33
N LYS A 75 -8.40 7.65 -23.15
CA LYS A 75 -7.61 6.92 -24.17
C LYS A 75 -6.15 7.36 -24.21
N GLN A 76 -5.75 8.25 -23.32
CA GLN A 76 -4.41 8.82 -23.28
C GLN A 76 -3.41 7.85 -22.63
N PRO A 77 -2.10 8.07 -22.80
CA PRO A 77 -1.07 7.26 -22.14
C PRO A 77 -1.20 7.24 -20.62
N ILE A 78 -0.90 6.09 -20.03
CA ILE A 78 -0.81 5.87 -18.59
C ILE A 78 0.66 5.59 -18.27
N TYR A 79 1.37 6.55 -17.73
CA TYR A 79 2.79 6.41 -17.39
C TYR A 79 2.96 5.84 -15.98
N CYS A 80 3.86 4.89 -15.83
CA CYS A 80 4.22 4.30 -14.54
C CYS A 80 5.58 3.59 -14.61
N THR A 81 6.08 3.11 -13.48
CA THR A 81 7.29 2.28 -13.43
C THR A 81 7.01 0.86 -13.95
N ALA A 82 8.06 0.11 -14.30
CA ALA A 82 7.94 -1.26 -14.81
C ALA A 82 7.24 -2.20 -13.81
N ALA A 83 7.56 -2.09 -12.52
CA ALA A 83 6.96 -2.93 -11.51
C ALA A 83 5.50 -2.54 -11.22
N THR A 84 5.17 -1.24 -11.24
CA THR A 84 3.78 -0.77 -11.17
C THR A 84 2.96 -1.28 -12.36
N ALA A 85 3.52 -1.25 -13.58
CA ALA A 85 2.85 -1.79 -14.77
C ALA A 85 2.56 -3.31 -14.67
N GLU A 86 3.41 -4.07 -13.99
CA GLU A 86 3.18 -5.50 -13.70
C GLU A 86 2.07 -5.68 -12.66
N LEU A 87 2.04 -4.85 -11.61
CA LEU A 87 1.09 -4.99 -10.50
C LEU A 87 -0.31 -4.47 -10.82
N VAL A 88 -0.44 -3.41 -11.60
CA VAL A 88 -1.76 -2.78 -11.91
C VAL A 88 -2.79 -3.78 -12.43
N PRO A 89 -2.53 -4.60 -13.46
CA PRO A 89 -3.50 -5.58 -13.92
C PRO A 89 -3.84 -6.64 -12.87
N LEU A 90 -2.85 -7.04 -12.04
CA LEU A 90 -3.05 -8.02 -10.98
C LEU A 90 -4.03 -7.49 -9.93
N MET A 91 -3.84 -6.25 -9.50
CA MET A 91 -4.66 -5.61 -8.46
C MET A 91 -6.08 -5.32 -8.96
N LEU A 92 -6.23 -4.88 -10.22
CA LEU A 92 -7.54 -4.60 -10.79
C LEU A 92 -8.36 -5.86 -11.04
N GLU A 93 -7.73 -6.99 -11.34
CA GLU A 93 -8.43 -8.24 -11.64
C GLU A 93 -9.36 -8.70 -10.51
N ASP A 94 -8.91 -8.60 -9.26
CA ASP A 94 -9.72 -8.96 -8.10
C ASP A 94 -10.94 -8.03 -7.94
N GLY A 95 -10.74 -6.73 -8.05
CA GLY A 95 -11.83 -5.75 -7.99
C GLY A 95 -12.89 -5.96 -9.07
N LEU A 96 -12.46 -6.23 -10.31
CA LEU A 96 -13.35 -6.50 -11.43
C LEU A 96 -14.21 -7.75 -11.23
N LYS A 97 -13.64 -8.82 -10.66
CA LYS A 97 -14.35 -10.07 -10.41
C LYS A 97 -15.22 -10.02 -9.15
N LEU A 98 -14.66 -9.57 -8.04
CA LEU A 98 -15.30 -9.65 -6.73
C LEU A 98 -16.30 -8.51 -6.49
N GLN A 99 -15.95 -7.28 -6.87
CA GLN A 99 -16.82 -6.11 -6.61
C GLN A 99 -17.82 -5.86 -7.73
N LEU A 100 -17.42 -6.09 -8.99
CA LEU A 100 -18.28 -5.82 -10.15
C LEU A 100 -18.94 -7.09 -10.73
N GLY A 101 -18.63 -8.27 -10.21
CA GLY A 101 -19.19 -9.53 -10.70
C GLY A 101 -18.92 -9.78 -12.19
N MET A 102 -17.85 -9.19 -12.74
CA MET A 102 -17.52 -9.36 -14.16
C MET A 102 -17.07 -10.78 -14.46
N SER A 103 -17.53 -11.33 -15.57
CA SER A 103 -17.00 -12.58 -16.10
C SER A 103 -15.51 -12.45 -16.43
N ALA A 104 -14.79 -13.57 -16.47
CA ALA A 104 -13.37 -13.59 -16.83
C ALA A 104 -13.10 -12.91 -18.18
N THR A 105 -13.99 -13.10 -19.17
CA THR A 105 -13.87 -12.47 -20.51
C THR A 105 -14.05 -10.96 -20.44
N GLN A 106 -14.99 -10.46 -19.64
CA GLN A 106 -15.20 -9.01 -19.47
C GLN A 106 -14.02 -8.37 -18.75
N SER A 107 -13.57 -8.98 -17.64
CA SER A 107 -12.39 -8.51 -16.90
C SER A 107 -11.16 -8.46 -17.82
N GLU A 108 -10.89 -9.50 -18.61
CA GLU A 108 -9.73 -9.54 -19.49
C GLU A 108 -9.78 -8.46 -20.59
N ARG A 109 -10.97 -8.10 -21.10
CA ARG A 109 -11.11 -6.97 -22.04
C ARG A 109 -10.67 -5.65 -21.39
N VAL A 110 -11.13 -5.37 -20.18
CA VAL A 110 -10.74 -4.16 -19.44
C VAL A 110 -9.23 -4.15 -19.18
N LEU A 111 -8.67 -5.27 -18.68
CA LEU A 111 -7.25 -5.39 -18.40
C LEU A 111 -6.38 -5.27 -19.67
N THR A 112 -6.87 -5.76 -20.81
CA THR A 112 -6.20 -5.58 -22.11
C THR A 112 -6.12 -4.11 -22.50
N GLU A 113 -7.21 -3.35 -22.33
CA GLU A 113 -7.20 -1.90 -22.59
C GLU A 113 -6.26 -1.16 -21.64
N VAL A 114 -6.26 -1.49 -20.34
CA VAL A 114 -5.30 -0.93 -19.39
C VAL A 114 -3.88 -1.19 -19.86
N ARG A 115 -3.52 -2.45 -20.14
CA ARG A 115 -2.16 -2.81 -20.63
C ARG A 115 -1.78 -2.06 -21.90
N ARG A 116 -2.72 -1.86 -22.81
CA ARG A 116 -2.50 -1.13 -24.08
C ARG A 116 -2.12 0.33 -23.85
N LEU A 117 -2.65 0.96 -22.82
CA LEU A 117 -2.38 2.37 -22.48
C LEU A 117 -1.13 2.55 -21.61
N LEU A 118 -0.71 1.53 -20.85
CA LEU A 118 0.48 1.61 -20.00
C LEU A 118 1.74 1.95 -20.81
N ARG A 119 2.53 2.88 -20.28
CA ARG A 119 3.83 3.32 -20.80
C ARG A 119 4.84 3.29 -19.67
N VAL A 120 5.71 2.30 -19.74
CA VAL A 120 6.75 2.11 -18.72
C VAL A 120 7.82 3.18 -18.87
N GLN A 121 8.21 3.77 -17.74
CA GLN A 121 9.32 4.69 -17.60
C GLN A 121 10.26 4.23 -16.49
N ASP A 122 11.55 4.38 -16.70
CA ASP A 122 12.55 4.07 -15.71
C ASP A 122 12.62 5.15 -14.63
N TYR A 123 12.99 4.74 -13.42
CA TYR A 123 13.30 5.69 -12.38
C TYR A 123 14.42 6.65 -12.77
N GLN A 124 14.38 7.86 -12.24
CA GLN A 124 15.41 8.91 -12.35
C GLN A 124 15.58 9.51 -13.77
N ASN A 125 14.86 9.02 -14.76
CA ASN A 125 14.92 9.53 -16.13
C ASN A 125 13.78 10.51 -16.40
N TRP A 126 14.11 11.71 -16.89
CA TRP A 126 13.13 12.68 -17.36
C TRP A 126 12.56 12.27 -18.72
N PHE A 127 11.25 12.32 -18.86
CA PHE A 127 10.57 12.14 -20.15
C PHE A 127 9.54 13.24 -20.38
N ALA A 128 9.37 13.64 -21.64
CA ALA A 128 8.35 14.62 -22.02
C ALA A 128 7.00 13.92 -22.20
N VAL A 129 5.93 14.50 -21.63
CA VAL A 129 4.55 13.96 -21.79
C VAL A 129 4.11 14.11 -23.23
N GLN A 130 4.41 15.24 -23.84
CA GLN A 130 4.14 15.54 -25.26
C GLN A 130 5.46 15.85 -25.98
N PRO A 131 6.22 14.84 -26.45
CA PRO A 131 7.57 15.05 -26.99
C PRO A 131 7.67 15.99 -28.19
N LYS A 132 6.56 16.22 -28.90
CA LYS A 132 6.49 17.10 -30.06
C LYS A 132 6.23 18.57 -29.71
N ARG A 133 5.92 18.88 -28.45
CA ARG A 133 5.72 20.25 -27.95
C ARG A 133 7.02 20.78 -27.36
N ALA A 134 7.41 21.99 -27.76
CA ALA A 134 8.58 22.66 -27.19
C ALA A 134 8.38 23.04 -25.71
N ASP A 135 7.12 23.30 -25.33
CA ASP A 135 6.67 23.65 -23.97
C ASP A 135 6.07 22.45 -23.22
N SER A 136 6.51 21.22 -23.54
CA SER A 136 6.03 20.02 -22.87
C SER A 136 6.35 20.03 -21.36
N LEU A 137 5.42 19.51 -20.56
CA LEU A 137 5.71 19.11 -19.20
C LEU A 137 6.66 17.90 -19.23
N TRP A 138 7.66 17.90 -18.37
CA TRP A 138 8.59 16.80 -18.20
C TRP A 138 8.32 16.10 -16.88
N VAL A 139 8.28 14.78 -16.89
CA VAL A 139 8.00 13.95 -15.72
C VAL A 139 9.19 13.06 -15.40
N ARG A 140 9.44 12.86 -14.11
CA ARG A 140 10.44 11.92 -13.60
C ARG A 140 9.86 11.14 -12.42
N PHE A 141 10.06 9.83 -12.42
CA PHE A 141 9.73 8.96 -11.29
C PHE A 141 10.95 8.78 -10.39
N GLN A 142 10.74 8.88 -9.09
CA GLN A 142 11.75 8.60 -8.07
C GLN A 142 11.23 7.54 -7.11
N PRO A 143 12.09 6.64 -6.58
CA PRO A 143 11.63 5.60 -5.65
C PRO A 143 10.97 6.19 -4.40
N ALA A 144 9.74 5.77 -4.12
CA ALA A 144 8.98 6.20 -2.95
C ALA A 144 9.09 5.23 -1.75
N GLY A 145 9.62 4.02 -1.93
CA GLY A 145 9.87 3.06 -0.85
C GLY A 145 8.62 2.41 -0.23
N HIS A 146 7.43 2.77 -0.69
CA HIS A 146 6.15 2.34 -0.12
C HIS A 146 5.78 0.88 -0.45
N ILE A 147 5.71 0.57 -1.74
CA ILE A 147 5.56 -0.79 -2.27
C ILE A 147 6.46 -0.99 -3.49
N LEU A 148 6.56 -2.23 -3.97
CA LEU A 148 7.30 -2.53 -5.19
C LEU A 148 6.82 -1.66 -6.36
N GLY A 149 7.72 -0.91 -6.96
CA GLY A 149 7.41 -0.03 -8.09
C GLY A 149 6.88 1.35 -7.71
N SER A 150 6.60 1.62 -6.44
CA SER A 150 6.10 2.93 -6.00
C SER A 150 7.07 4.06 -6.32
N ALA A 151 6.50 5.18 -6.75
CA ALA A 151 7.26 6.37 -7.10
C ALA A 151 6.60 7.64 -6.56
N TYR A 152 7.40 8.58 -6.09
CA TYR A 152 6.97 9.96 -6.12
C TYR A 152 7.27 10.58 -7.50
N VAL A 153 6.53 11.61 -7.85
CA VAL A 153 6.51 12.15 -9.20
C VAL A 153 6.99 13.59 -9.18
N GLU A 154 8.02 13.88 -9.94
CA GLU A 154 8.49 15.23 -10.19
C GLU A 154 8.01 15.68 -11.58
N ILE A 155 7.40 16.87 -11.65
CA ILE A 155 6.88 17.46 -12.88
C ILE A 155 7.54 18.81 -13.08
N ARG A 156 8.44 18.90 -14.09
CA ARG A 156 9.14 20.14 -14.45
C ARG A 156 8.36 20.87 -15.53
N ARG A 157 8.09 22.13 -15.27
CA ARG A 157 7.42 23.07 -16.17
C ARG A 157 8.41 23.75 -17.11
N PRO A 158 7.95 24.35 -18.23
CA PRO A 158 8.81 25.12 -19.14
C PRO A 158 9.56 26.29 -18.49
N ASN A 159 9.05 26.84 -17.39
CA ASN A 159 9.70 27.90 -16.60
C ASN A 159 10.67 27.35 -15.53
N ASP A 160 11.04 26.07 -15.63
CA ASP A 160 11.90 25.35 -14.68
C ASP A 160 11.32 25.12 -13.28
N GLU A 161 10.10 25.55 -12.96
CA GLU A 161 9.46 25.18 -11.70
C GLU A 161 9.19 23.67 -11.65
N VAL A 162 9.41 23.08 -10.47
CA VAL A 162 9.18 21.66 -10.20
C VAL A 162 8.01 21.49 -9.25
N VAL A 163 7.01 20.74 -9.69
CA VAL A 163 5.87 20.30 -8.88
C VAL A 163 6.10 18.84 -8.49
N VAL A 164 6.01 18.54 -7.21
CA VAL A 164 6.21 17.17 -6.68
C VAL A 164 4.91 16.65 -6.09
N PHE A 165 4.52 15.44 -6.52
CA PHE A 165 3.47 14.65 -5.87
C PHE A 165 4.14 13.45 -5.21
N SER A 166 4.04 13.33 -3.89
CA SER A 166 4.69 12.26 -3.15
C SER A 166 4.15 10.86 -3.51
N GLY A 167 2.89 10.77 -3.99
CA GLY A 167 2.15 9.53 -3.83
C GLY A 167 2.23 9.11 -2.36
N ASP A 168 2.31 7.81 -2.11
CA ASP A 168 2.56 7.28 -0.78
C ASP A 168 4.05 7.02 -0.59
N LEU A 169 4.60 7.55 0.49
CA LEU A 169 6.00 7.38 0.87
C LEU A 169 6.16 6.22 1.84
N GLY A 170 7.18 5.41 1.64
CA GLY A 170 7.57 4.38 2.59
C GLY A 170 8.38 4.92 3.77
N PRO A 171 8.37 4.22 4.91
CA PRO A 171 9.25 4.51 6.03
C PRO A 171 10.70 4.22 5.65
N ILE A 172 11.65 4.88 6.36
CA ILE A 172 13.08 4.58 6.20
C ILE A 172 13.46 3.29 6.94
N HIS A 173 14.61 2.76 6.54
CA HIS A 173 15.21 1.56 7.15
C HIS A 173 14.37 0.29 7.00
N THR A 174 13.44 0.26 6.07
CA THR A 174 12.74 -0.99 5.72
C THR A 174 13.69 -1.91 4.97
N PRO A 175 13.75 -3.21 5.32
CA PRO A 175 14.78 -4.08 4.77
C PRO A 175 14.56 -4.46 3.31
N LEU A 176 13.31 -4.44 2.83
CA LEU A 176 12.94 -5.00 1.52
C LEU A 176 13.06 -3.98 0.39
N LEU A 177 12.69 -2.73 0.61
CA LEU A 177 12.70 -1.67 -0.41
C LEU A 177 13.70 -0.55 -0.05
N PRO A 178 14.14 0.25 -1.03
CA PRO A 178 15.03 1.38 -0.77
C PRO A 178 14.27 2.52 -0.08
N ASP A 179 14.96 3.24 0.80
CA ASP A 179 14.44 4.44 1.44
C ASP A 179 14.13 5.54 0.40
N PRO A 180 13.01 6.27 0.54
CA PRO A 180 12.74 7.43 -0.30
C PRO A 180 13.78 8.53 -0.05
N GLN A 181 14.33 9.05 -1.13
CA GLN A 181 15.25 10.21 -1.08
C GLN A 181 14.46 11.48 -1.35
N SER A 182 14.83 12.57 -0.68
CA SER A 182 14.21 13.87 -0.93
C SER A 182 14.50 14.36 -2.35
N PRO A 183 13.57 15.04 -3.02
CA PRO A 183 13.83 15.63 -4.33
C PRO A 183 14.90 16.71 -4.26
N GLU A 184 15.67 16.86 -5.34
CA GLU A 184 16.70 17.91 -5.47
C GLU A 184 16.07 19.30 -5.48
N ARG A 185 14.81 19.41 -5.92
CA ARG A 185 14.02 20.64 -5.96
C ARG A 185 12.53 20.33 -5.93
N ALA A 186 11.78 21.12 -5.18
CA ALA A 186 10.33 21.19 -5.23
C ALA A 186 9.88 22.64 -5.01
N ASP A 187 9.36 23.30 -6.04
CA ASP A 187 8.74 24.62 -5.86
C ASP A 187 7.34 24.46 -5.21
N TYR A 188 6.61 23.43 -5.58
CA TYR A 188 5.31 23.05 -5.02
C TYR A 188 5.35 21.58 -4.64
N LEU A 189 5.03 21.27 -3.40
CA LEU A 189 5.03 19.91 -2.88
C LEU A 189 3.63 19.50 -2.46
N PHE A 190 3.10 18.44 -3.06
CA PHE A 190 1.89 17.75 -2.63
C PHE A 190 2.31 16.48 -1.92
N ILE A 191 2.11 16.41 -0.61
CA ILE A 191 2.64 15.31 0.22
C ILE A 191 1.55 14.61 1.01
N GLU A 192 1.63 13.27 1.08
CA GLU A 192 0.79 12.44 1.92
C GLU A 192 0.92 12.82 3.41
N THR A 193 -0.10 12.51 4.18
CA THR A 193 -0.14 12.76 5.62
C THR A 193 -0.86 11.64 6.39
N THR A 194 -0.76 10.40 5.91
CA THR A 194 -1.42 9.25 6.53
C THR A 194 -1.09 9.13 8.02
N TYR A 195 0.17 9.35 8.37
CA TYR A 195 0.68 9.37 9.74
C TYR A 195 1.33 10.71 10.13
N GLY A 196 0.79 11.82 9.64
CA GLY A 196 1.30 13.15 9.95
C GLY A 196 1.28 13.55 11.43
N ASP A 197 0.53 12.80 12.25
CA ASP A 197 0.38 13.02 13.71
C ASP A 197 1.10 11.97 14.57
N LYS A 198 1.70 10.91 13.99
CA LYS A 198 2.21 9.75 14.73
C LYS A 198 3.62 9.36 14.33
N GLN A 199 4.31 8.70 15.23
CA GLN A 199 5.56 7.99 14.95
C GLN A 199 5.33 6.48 15.00
N HIS A 200 6.05 5.76 14.15
CA HIS A 200 6.06 4.30 14.15
C HIS A 200 7.00 3.77 15.22
N GLU A 201 6.79 2.50 15.54
CA GLU A 201 7.80 1.74 16.26
C GLU A 201 9.05 1.60 15.38
N ASP A 202 10.21 1.59 16.03
CA ASP A 202 11.46 1.33 15.35
C ASP A 202 11.41 -0.02 14.60
N VAL A 203 11.84 -0.01 13.35
CA VAL A 203 11.91 -1.20 12.48
C VAL A 203 12.72 -2.33 13.14
N GLN A 204 13.78 -1.98 13.90
CA GLN A 204 14.57 -2.98 14.61
C GLN A 204 13.80 -3.67 15.74
N SER A 205 12.88 -2.98 16.39
CA SER A 205 12.07 -3.52 17.48
C SER A 205 10.90 -4.37 17.00
N ARG A 206 10.41 -4.16 15.76
CA ARG A 206 9.24 -4.88 15.22
C ARG A 206 9.46 -6.39 15.16
N GLY A 207 10.67 -6.82 14.77
CA GLY A 207 11.05 -8.25 14.72
C GLY A 207 11.06 -8.90 16.11
N GLN A 208 11.54 -8.20 17.14
CA GLN A 208 11.52 -8.69 18.51
C GLN A 208 10.09 -8.80 19.05
N ARG A 209 9.22 -7.84 18.74
CA ARG A 209 7.81 -7.91 19.10
C ARG A 209 7.07 -9.04 18.41
N LEU A 210 7.30 -9.23 17.11
CA LEU A 210 6.75 -10.37 16.37
C LEU A 210 7.20 -11.70 17.01
N ARG A 211 8.48 -11.82 17.34
CA ARG A 211 9.02 -12.98 18.07
C ARG A 211 8.28 -13.21 19.39
N ALA A 212 8.10 -12.18 20.20
CA ALA A 212 7.44 -12.30 21.52
C ALA A 212 5.99 -12.81 21.39
N VAL A 213 5.24 -12.36 20.37
CA VAL A 213 3.90 -12.88 20.08
C VAL A 213 3.95 -14.35 19.64
N ILE A 214 4.93 -14.74 18.80
CA ILE A 214 5.11 -16.11 18.37
C ILE A 214 5.44 -17.02 19.57
N GLU A 215 6.37 -16.60 20.44
CA GLU A 215 6.74 -17.36 21.64
C GLU A 215 5.54 -17.53 22.58
N ARG A 216 4.70 -16.50 22.76
CA ARG A 216 3.46 -16.58 23.53
C ARG A 216 2.49 -17.59 22.95
N SER A 217 2.20 -17.50 21.65
CA SER A 217 1.29 -18.40 20.94
C SER A 217 1.76 -19.86 20.99
N LEU A 218 3.08 -20.09 20.93
CA LEU A 218 3.65 -21.43 21.07
C LEU A 218 3.49 -22.01 22.50
N ALA A 219 3.44 -21.13 23.52
CA ALA A 219 3.34 -21.58 24.92
C ALA A 219 1.94 -22.04 25.30
N ASP A 220 0.87 -21.43 24.77
CA ASP A 220 -0.52 -21.77 25.10
C ASP A 220 -1.28 -22.54 23.98
N GLY A 221 -0.64 -22.66 22.82
CA GLY A 221 -1.24 -23.18 21.59
C GLY A 221 -2.30 -22.23 21.06
N GLY A 222 -2.26 -21.88 19.80
CA GLY A 222 -3.22 -20.97 19.20
C GLY A 222 -2.70 -20.41 17.89
N ALA A 223 -3.59 -19.89 17.08
CA ALA A 223 -3.22 -19.30 15.80
C ALA A 223 -2.83 -17.82 15.96
N ILE A 224 -1.84 -17.40 15.20
CA ILE A 224 -1.49 -15.99 15.01
C ILE A 224 -2.11 -15.55 13.69
N LEU A 225 -3.09 -14.66 13.75
CA LEU A 225 -3.75 -14.09 12.59
C LEU A 225 -3.12 -12.75 12.24
N ILE A 226 -2.73 -12.57 10.98
CA ILE A 226 -2.15 -11.32 10.48
C ILE A 226 -2.93 -10.84 9.25
N PRO A 227 -3.93 -9.97 9.43
CA PRO A 227 -4.55 -9.27 8.32
C PRO A 227 -3.51 -8.46 7.56
N ALA A 228 -3.33 -8.74 6.28
CA ALA A 228 -2.31 -8.07 5.49
C ALA A 228 -2.80 -7.74 4.08
N PHE A 229 -2.41 -6.56 3.60
CA PHE A 229 -2.58 -6.24 2.20
C PHE A 229 -1.74 -7.19 1.33
N SER A 230 -2.28 -7.57 0.19
CA SER A 230 -1.60 -8.49 -0.73
C SER A 230 -0.29 -7.92 -1.30
N VAL A 231 -0.18 -6.59 -1.34
CA VAL A 231 0.99 -5.85 -1.82
C VAL A 231 1.65 -5.09 -0.67
N GLY A 232 2.96 -5.24 -0.52
CA GLY A 232 3.80 -4.54 0.44
C GLY A 232 3.85 -5.24 1.79
N ARG A 233 2.79 -5.18 2.58
CA ARG A 233 2.73 -5.68 3.95
C ARG A 233 3.05 -7.17 4.07
N THR A 234 2.41 -7.98 3.25
CA THR A 234 2.65 -9.43 3.24
C THR A 234 4.13 -9.73 3.00
N GLN A 235 4.78 -9.03 2.08
CA GLN A 235 6.17 -9.29 1.73
C GLN A 235 7.13 -8.85 2.84
N GLU A 236 6.87 -7.74 3.52
CA GLU A 236 7.65 -7.30 4.69
C GLU A 236 7.53 -8.29 5.86
N LEU A 237 6.33 -8.79 6.15
CA LEU A 237 6.10 -9.82 7.16
C LEU A 237 6.85 -11.10 6.84
N LEU A 238 6.74 -11.61 5.61
CA LEU A 238 7.46 -12.81 5.17
C LEU A 238 8.97 -12.64 5.29
N PHE A 239 9.48 -11.44 5.00
CA PHE A 239 10.90 -11.12 5.10
C PHE A 239 11.41 -11.23 6.55
N ASP A 240 10.66 -10.70 7.52
CA ASP A 240 11.03 -10.76 8.93
C ASP A 240 10.83 -12.17 9.53
N ILE A 241 9.75 -12.86 9.16
CA ILE A 241 9.52 -14.26 9.59
C ILE A 241 10.67 -15.16 9.11
N GLU A 242 11.09 -15.03 7.84
CA GLU A 242 12.26 -15.76 7.34
C GLU A 242 13.52 -15.47 8.14
N GLN A 243 13.72 -14.20 8.54
CA GLN A 243 14.85 -13.83 9.39
C GLN A 243 14.81 -14.51 10.75
N LEU A 244 13.64 -14.55 11.39
CA LEU A 244 13.47 -15.21 12.69
C LEU A 244 13.74 -16.72 12.61
N ILE A 245 13.27 -17.39 11.55
CA ILE A 245 13.55 -18.79 11.28
C ILE A 245 15.04 -19.01 11.07
N PHE A 246 15.66 -18.25 10.17
CA PHE A 246 17.08 -18.39 9.82
C PHE A 246 17.99 -18.18 11.03
N SER A 247 17.68 -17.22 11.89
CA SER A 247 18.45 -16.94 13.11
C SER A 247 18.11 -17.88 14.26
N GLN A 248 17.32 -18.91 14.03
CA GLN A 248 16.86 -19.89 15.03
C GLN A 248 16.16 -19.24 16.24
N GLN A 249 15.54 -18.10 16.03
CA GLN A 249 14.77 -17.40 17.08
C GLN A 249 13.34 -17.91 17.21
N ILE A 250 12.82 -18.61 16.19
CA ILE A 250 11.56 -19.35 16.21
C ILE A 250 11.74 -20.75 15.63
N ASP A 251 10.85 -21.67 15.99
CA ASP A 251 10.87 -23.05 15.51
C ASP A 251 10.66 -23.09 13.99
N ALA A 252 11.57 -23.74 13.29
CA ALA A 252 11.50 -23.95 11.85
C ALA A 252 10.31 -24.83 11.42
N ASN A 253 9.70 -25.57 12.34
CA ASN A 253 8.52 -26.41 12.06
C ASN A 253 7.20 -25.65 12.22
N LEU A 254 7.19 -24.39 12.71
CA LEU A 254 5.99 -23.59 12.84
C LEU A 254 5.40 -23.32 11.43
N PRO A 255 4.16 -23.74 11.14
CA PRO A 255 3.55 -23.51 9.84
C PRO A 255 3.31 -22.00 9.60
N ILE A 256 3.84 -21.50 8.49
CA ILE A 256 3.59 -20.14 7.99
C ILE A 256 2.63 -20.27 6.81
N ILE A 257 1.40 -19.82 7.00
CA ILE A 257 0.32 -20.00 6.05
C ILE A 257 0.04 -18.68 5.34
N LEU A 258 0.35 -18.61 4.06
CA LEU A 258 -0.04 -17.50 3.20
C LEU A 258 -1.38 -17.84 2.52
N ASP A 259 -2.46 -17.38 3.12
CA ASP A 259 -3.82 -17.65 2.62
C ASP A 259 -4.39 -16.46 1.82
N SER A 260 -3.71 -16.18 0.73
CA SER A 260 -4.09 -15.13 -0.23
C SER A 260 -3.52 -15.45 -1.62
N PRO A 261 -4.32 -15.92 -2.58
CA PRO A 261 -3.87 -16.17 -3.96
C PRO A 261 -3.26 -14.91 -4.61
N MET A 262 -3.84 -13.74 -4.31
CA MET A 262 -3.30 -12.45 -4.80
C MET A 262 -1.91 -12.18 -4.22
N ALA A 263 -1.72 -12.34 -2.91
CA ALA A 263 -0.42 -12.10 -2.29
C ALA A 263 0.67 -13.03 -2.84
N GLN A 264 0.32 -14.27 -3.21
CA GLN A 264 1.25 -15.17 -3.91
C GLN A 264 1.67 -14.62 -5.27
N ARG A 265 0.71 -14.15 -6.09
CA ARG A 265 0.99 -13.57 -7.41
C ARG A 265 1.89 -12.33 -7.27
N VAL A 266 1.57 -11.46 -6.33
CA VAL A 266 2.37 -10.27 -6.01
C VAL A 266 3.77 -10.65 -5.53
N THR A 267 3.90 -11.63 -4.64
CA THR A 267 5.21 -12.11 -4.16
C THR A 267 6.07 -12.65 -5.32
N ARG A 268 5.46 -13.28 -6.33
CA ARG A 268 6.17 -13.65 -7.57
C ARG A 268 6.70 -12.42 -8.32
N SER A 269 5.91 -11.34 -8.40
CA SER A 269 6.37 -10.08 -8.99
C SER A 269 7.51 -9.44 -8.19
N TYR A 270 7.44 -9.42 -6.85
CA TYR A 270 8.57 -8.99 -6.01
C TYR A 270 9.85 -9.78 -6.32
N ARG A 271 9.75 -11.09 -6.44
CA ARG A 271 10.88 -11.96 -6.79
C ARG A 271 11.42 -11.73 -8.21
N ARG A 272 10.57 -11.30 -9.16
CA ARG A 272 10.97 -10.93 -10.52
C ARG A 272 11.75 -9.64 -10.56
N PHE A 273 11.37 -8.65 -9.74
CA PHE A 273 11.97 -7.31 -9.70
C PHE A 273 13.00 -7.14 -8.57
N LYS A 274 13.83 -8.16 -8.30
CA LYS A 274 14.87 -8.13 -7.25
C LYS A 274 15.86 -6.96 -7.38
N GLN A 275 16.05 -6.45 -8.59
CA GLN A 275 16.90 -5.29 -8.84
C GLN A 275 16.40 -4.01 -8.15
N LEU A 276 15.10 -3.95 -7.85
CA LEU A 276 14.48 -2.82 -7.14
C LEU A 276 14.52 -2.98 -5.61
N TRP A 277 14.99 -4.11 -5.09
CA TRP A 277 15.07 -4.35 -3.65
C TRP A 277 16.09 -3.45 -2.98
N GLY A 278 15.89 -3.20 -1.70
CA GLY A 278 16.81 -2.46 -0.84
C GLY A 278 18.13 -3.19 -0.61
N ARG A 279 19.07 -2.50 0.01
CA ARG A 279 20.43 -3.00 0.23
C ARG A 279 20.46 -4.28 1.07
N GLU A 280 19.66 -4.32 2.15
CA GLU A 280 19.62 -5.50 3.04
C GLU A 280 19.07 -6.73 2.32
N ALA A 281 17.95 -6.59 1.60
CA ALA A 281 17.36 -7.69 0.85
C ALA A 281 18.31 -8.23 -0.24
N LYS A 282 19.04 -7.34 -0.93
CA LYS A 282 20.07 -7.73 -1.89
C LYS A 282 21.24 -8.47 -1.23
N ALA A 283 21.66 -8.04 -0.03
CA ALA A 283 22.71 -8.72 0.71
C ALA A 283 22.31 -10.16 1.09
N ARG A 284 21.04 -10.39 1.49
CA ARG A 284 20.52 -11.74 1.76
C ARG A 284 20.57 -12.63 0.51
N LEU A 285 20.20 -12.10 -0.65
CA LEU A 285 20.31 -12.85 -1.92
C LEU A 285 21.75 -13.25 -2.24
N GLN A 286 22.72 -12.37 -1.96
CA GLN A 286 24.14 -12.70 -2.15
C GLN A 286 24.61 -13.84 -1.22
N MET A 287 23.98 -14.00 -0.06
CA MET A 287 24.21 -15.13 0.86
C MET A 287 23.37 -16.38 0.50
N HIS A 288 22.83 -16.46 -0.71
CA HIS A 288 21.94 -17.54 -1.18
C HIS A 288 20.66 -17.72 -0.36
N ARG A 289 20.20 -16.67 0.34
CA ARG A 289 18.93 -16.66 1.05
C ARG A 289 17.85 -16.04 0.17
N HIS A 290 16.65 -16.60 0.27
CA HIS A 290 15.49 -16.13 -0.49
C HIS A 290 14.34 -15.75 0.43
N PRO A 291 14.35 -14.54 1.03
CA PRO A 291 13.41 -14.16 2.11
C PRO A 291 11.93 -14.18 1.70
N LEU A 292 11.64 -14.18 0.41
CA LEU A 292 10.26 -14.32 -0.11
C LEU A 292 10.00 -15.70 -0.76
N ALA A 293 10.82 -16.72 -0.44
CA ALA A 293 10.67 -18.08 -0.98
C ALA A 293 11.37 -19.09 -0.06
N PHE A 294 10.81 -19.37 1.10
CA PHE A 294 11.32 -20.32 2.08
C PHE A 294 10.33 -21.48 2.26
N GLU A 295 10.85 -22.65 2.63
CA GLU A 295 10.11 -23.93 2.63
C GLU A 295 8.93 -23.96 3.60
N GLN A 296 9.05 -23.25 4.73
CA GLN A 296 8.00 -23.21 5.77
C GLN A 296 6.75 -22.43 5.34
N CYS A 297 6.82 -21.66 4.26
CA CYS A 297 5.70 -20.87 3.77
C CYS A 297 4.76 -21.72 2.91
N ILE A 298 3.66 -22.12 3.50
CA ILE A 298 2.59 -22.89 2.86
C ILE A 298 1.63 -21.90 2.20
N THR A 299 1.35 -22.10 0.92
CA THR A 299 0.43 -21.25 0.17
C THR A 299 -0.89 -21.96 -0.09
N VAL A 300 -2.01 -21.24 0.12
CA VAL A 300 -3.38 -21.78 -0.07
C VAL A 300 -4.00 -21.17 -1.33
N GLU A 301 -4.21 -21.99 -2.35
CA GLU A 301 -4.73 -21.52 -3.63
C GLU A 301 -6.25 -21.59 -3.73
N ASP A 302 -6.84 -22.71 -3.35
CA ASP A 302 -8.28 -22.96 -3.51
C ASP A 302 -9.10 -22.72 -2.23
N HIS A 303 -10.40 -22.45 -2.43
CA HIS A 303 -11.32 -22.17 -1.33
C HIS A 303 -11.57 -23.39 -0.41
N ARG A 304 -11.61 -24.58 -0.96
CA ARG A 304 -11.86 -25.81 -0.16
C ARG A 304 -10.71 -26.09 0.81
N THR A 305 -9.48 -25.84 0.39
CA THR A 305 -8.30 -25.96 1.27
C THR A 305 -8.33 -24.88 2.35
N HIS A 306 -8.74 -23.65 2.00
CA HIS A 306 -8.97 -22.58 2.95
C HIS A 306 -9.99 -22.98 4.04
N GLU A 307 -11.20 -23.42 3.67
CA GLU A 307 -12.23 -23.84 4.62
C GLU A 307 -11.76 -24.96 5.57
N ARG A 308 -11.05 -25.97 5.03
CA ARG A 308 -10.48 -27.05 5.83
C ARG A 308 -9.48 -26.52 6.85
N LEU A 309 -8.69 -25.54 6.47
CA LEU A 309 -7.66 -24.96 7.31
C LEU A 309 -8.27 -24.14 8.45
N VAL A 310 -9.27 -23.29 8.15
CA VAL A 310 -10.05 -22.55 9.17
C VAL A 310 -10.63 -23.53 10.19
N ASN A 311 -11.34 -24.58 9.73
CA ASN A 311 -11.94 -25.59 10.59
C ASN A 311 -10.91 -26.37 11.41
N ARG A 312 -9.75 -26.69 10.82
CA ARG A 312 -8.65 -27.36 11.52
C ARG A 312 -8.13 -26.50 12.66
N LEU A 313 -7.74 -25.27 12.39
CA LEU A 313 -7.18 -24.37 13.41
C LEU A 313 -8.19 -24.11 14.54
N ALA A 314 -9.47 -23.93 14.21
CA ALA A 314 -10.53 -23.74 15.20
C ALA A 314 -10.76 -24.98 16.10
N SER A 315 -10.58 -26.20 15.56
CA SER A 315 -10.85 -27.44 16.30
C SER A 315 -9.65 -28.00 17.04
N THR A 316 -8.44 -27.82 16.55
CA THR A 316 -7.23 -28.41 17.14
C THR A 316 -6.49 -27.46 18.09
N GLY A 317 -6.59 -26.14 17.88
CA GLY A 317 -5.81 -25.14 18.61
C GLY A 317 -4.31 -25.24 18.37
N GLU A 318 -3.90 -25.77 17.21
CA GLU A 318 -2.48 -25.84 16.87
C GLU A 318 -1.90 -24.46 16.55
N ALA A 319 -0.65 -24.23 16.95
CA ALA A 319 0.04 -23.00 16.65
C ALA A 319 0.37 -22.91 15.14
N ALA A 320 0.01 -21.79 14.53
CA ALA A 320 0.32 -21.47 13.14
C ALA A 320 0.30 -19.95 12.94
N ILE A 321 1.13 -19.42 12.03
CA ILE A 321 1.02 -18.04 11.57
C ILE A 321 0.19 -18.03 10.28
N VAL A 322 -0.92 -17.29 10.30
CA VAL A 322 -1.80 -17.12 9.12
C VAL A 322 -1.72 -15.67 8.64
N VAL A 323 -1.21 -15.48 7.44
CA VAL A 323 -1.21 -14.18 6.75
C VAL A 323 -2.28 -14.23 5.66
N ALA A 324 -3.33 -13.41 5.82
CA ALA A 324 -4.47 -13.42 4.91
C ALA A 324 -4.99 -12.00 4.60
N ALA A 325 -5.54 -11.80 3.40
CA ALA A 325 -6.18 -10.54 2.99
C ALA A 325 -7.64 -10.50 3.50
N SER A 326 -8.21 -9.32 3.78
CA SER A 326 -7.68 -7.96 3.57
C SER A 326 -7.03 -7.38 4.83
N GLY A 327 -6.14 -6.40 4.61
CA GLY A 327 -5.35 -5.80 5.69
C GLY A 327 -6.13 -4.93 6.69
N MET A 328 -7.35 -4.47 6.32
CA MET A 328 -8.25 -3.71 7.20
C MET A 328 -9.46 -4.55 7.65
N CYS A 329 -9.42 -5.86 7.46
CA CYS A 329 -10.51 -6.79 7.79
C CYS A 329 -11.86 -6.44 7.11
N GLN A 330 -11.82 -5.99 5.86
CA GLN A 330 -13.02 -5.64 5.09
C GLN A 330 -13.23 -6.61 3.93
N GLY A 331 -13.50 -7.87 4.25
CA GLY A 331 -13.64 -8.95 3.29
C GLY A 331 -12.37 -9.78 3.10
N GLY A 332 -12.44 -10.74 2.17
CA GLY A 332 -11.36 -11.69 1.92
C GLY A 332 -11.29 -12.81 2.96
N ARG A 333 -10.34 -13.71 2.77
CA ARG A 333 -10.21 -14.94 3.55
C ARG A 333 -9.95 -14.72 5.05
N ILE A 334 -9.42 -13.57 5.43
CA ILE A 334 -9.22 -13.23 6.85
C ILE A 334 -10.54 -13.24 7.64
N MET A 335 -11.69 -12.94 6.98
CA MET A 335 -12.98 -12.87 7.66
C MET A 335 -13.40 -14.21 8.27
N ASP A 336 -13.18 -15.31 7.56
CA ASP A 336 -13.49 -16.65 8.05
C ASP A 336 -12.62 -17.02 9.26
N TYR A 337 -11.33 -16.67 9.23
CA TYR A 337 -10.44 -16.85 10.38
C TYR A 337 -10.87 -15.99 11.57
N LEU A 338 -11.19 -14.72 11.37
CA LEU A 338 -11.65 -13.84 12.45
C LEU A 338 -12.94 -14.37 13.07
N LYS A 339 -13.90 -14.78 12.25
CA LYS A 339 -15.17 -15.33 12.72
C LYS A 339 -14.98 -16.59 13.57
N ALA A 340 -14.05 -17.45 13.17
CA ALA A 340 -13.81 -18.73 13.83
C ALA A 340 -12.90 -18.62 15.08
N LEU A 341 -11.96 -17.70 15.09
CA LEU A 341 -10.84 -17.70 16.05
C LEU A 341 -10.79 -16.48 16.99
N LEU A 342 -11.48 -15.36 16.70
CA LEU A 342 -11.57 -14.24 17.65
C LEU A 342 -12.15 -14.64 19.02
N PRO A 343 -13.10 -15.57 19.12
CA PRO A 343 -13.62 -16.03 20.42
C PRO A 343 -12.61 -16.86 21.22
N ASP A 344 -11.56 -17.40 20.61
CA ASP A 344 -10.55 -18.19 21.31
C ASP A 344 -9.47 -17.28 21.93
N LYS A 345 -9.38 -17.29 23.25
CA LYS A 345 -8.41 -16.51 24.04
C LYS A 345 -6.94 -16.86 23.79
N ARG A 346 -6.67 -18.00 23.11
CA ARG A 346 -5.31 -18.38 22.71
C ARG A 346 -4.88 -17.73 21.42
N THR A 347 -5.84 -17.21 20.64
CA THR A 347 -5.58 -16.55 19.36
C THR A 347 -4.89 -15.20 19.59
N ASP A 348 -3.87 -14.93 18.79
CA ASP A 348 -3.24 -13.64 18.63
C ASP A 348 -3.64 -12.99 17.32
N LEU A 349 -4.13 -11.76 17.35
CA LEU A 349 -4.39 -10.97 16.16
C LEU A 349 -3.38 -9.82 16.07
N ILE A 350 -2.56 -9.83 15.04
CA ILE A 350 -1.57 -8.79 14.77
C ILE A 350 -2.11 -7.83 13.71
N LEU A 351 -2.48 -6.62 14.11
CA LEU A 351 -2.83 -5.53 13.21
C LEU A 351 -1.55 -4.80 12.81
N ALA A 352 -1.01 -5.20 11.67
CA ALA A 352 0.32 -4.81 11.20
C ALA A 352 0.30 -3.53 10.34
N GLY A 353 -0.65 -2.61 10.51
CA GLY A 353 -0.71 -1.37 9.74
C GLY A 353 -1.92 -0.51 10.04
N PHE A 354 -2.06 0.53 9.23
CA PHE A 354 -3.16 1.49 9.33
C PHE A 354 -4.52 0.78 9.24
N GLN A 355 -5.42 1.16 10.15
CA GLN A 355 -6.80 0.73 10.14
C GLN A 355 -7.67 1.99 9.99
N ALA A 356 -8.28 2.15 8.82
CA ALA A 356 -9.11 3.32 8.51
C ALA A 356 -10.36 3.37 9.37
N GLU A 357 -10.86 4.56 9.62
CA GLU A 357 -12.13 4.76 10.33
C GLU A 357 -13.28 4.05 9.59
N GLY A 358 -14.20 3.45 10.35
CA GLY A 358 -15.31 2.67 9.81
C GLY A 358 -14.97 1.25 9.36
N THR A 359 -13.72 0.77 9.53
CA THR A 359 -13.33 -0.61 9.20
C THR A 359 -13.48 -1.54 10.41
N LEU A 360 -13.67 -2.85 10.13
CA LEU A 360 -13.71 -3.88 11.18
C LEU A 360 -12.38 -3.92 11.95
N GLY A 361 -11.25 -3.83 11.24
CA GLY A 361 -9.94 -3.79 11.87
C GLY A 361 -9.80 -2.65 12.87
N ARG A 362 -10.35 -1.44 12.55
CA ARG A 362 -10.38 -0.29 13.46
C ARG A 362 -11.25 -0.56 14.69
N SER A 363 -12.41 -1.19 14.52
CA SER A 363 -13.30 -1.56 15.63
C SER A 363 -12.62 -2.53 16.59
N ILE A 364 -11.95 -3.56 16.08
CA ILE A 364 -11.17 -4.51 16.87
C ILE A 364 -10.00 -3.80 17.58
N GLN A 365 -9.26 -2.96 16.85
CA GLN A 365 -8.12 -2.18 17.38
C GLN A 365 -8.52 -1.27 18.53
N SER A 366 -9.74 -0.72 18.51
CA SER A 366 -10.26 0.15 19.55
C SER A 366 -10.72 -0.59 20.82
N GLY A 367 -10.61 -1.92 20.85
CA GLY A 367 -10.94 -2.74 22.02
C GLY A 367 -12.43 -3.02 22.18
N GLN A 368 -13.21 -3.08 21.11
CA GLN A 368 -14.61 -3.50 21.17
C GLN A 368 -14.70 -4.95 21.68
N PRO A 369 -15.56 -5.25 22.68
CA PRO A 369 -15.67 -6.60 23.24
C PRO A 369 -16.34 -7.59 22.30
N SER A 370 -17.11 -7.12 21.33
CA SER A 370 -17.68 -7.88 20.23
C SER A 370 -17.72 -7.06 18.95
N VAL A 371 -17.73 -7.74 17.81
CA VAL A 371 -17.80 -7.14 16.47
C VAL A 371 -18.75 -7.91 15.57
N TRP A 372 -19.32 -7.24 14.57
CA TRP A 372 -20.20 -7.87 13.59
C TRP A 372 -19.39 -8.32 12.37
N ILE A 373 -19.42 -9.62 12.09
CA ILE A 373 -18.77 -10.25 10.93
C ILE A 373 -19.81 -10.95 10.11
N GLU A 374 -20.10 -10.48 8.90
CA GLU A 374 -21.08 -11.08 7.96
C GLU A 374 -22.44 -11.39 8.62
N GLY A 375 -22.97 -10.44 9.37
CA GLY A 375 -24.27 -10.56 10.03
C GLY A 375 -24.28 -11.42 11.30
N THR A 376 -23.11 -11.83 11.79
CA THR A 376 -22.95 -12.58 13.04
C THR A 376 -22.18 -11.72 14.05
N GLU A 377 -22.68 -11.62 15.27
CA GLU A 377 -21.91 -11.02 16.37
C GLU A 377 -20.86 -12.02 16.87
N VAL A 378 -19.62 -11.58 16.94
CA VAL A 378 -18.45 -12.38 17.32
C VAL A 378 -17.77 -11.72 18.51
N GLU A 379 -17.59 -12.46 19.60
CA GLU A 379 -16.83 -11.99 20.77
C GLU A 379 -15.34 -11.84 20.43
N VAL A 380 -14.70 -10.83 20.99
CA VAL A 380 -13.26 -10.57 20.82
C VAL A 380 -12.55 -10.96 22.12
N ASN A 381 -12.21 -12.24 22.22
CA ASN A 381 -11.44 -12.81 23.35
C ASN A 381 -9.94 -12.97 23.01
N ALA A 382 -9.60 -12.89 21.70
CA ALA A 382 -8.23 -12.95 21.21
C ALA A 382 -7.36 -11.81 21.74
N HIS A 383 -6.05 -12.03 21.82
CA HIS A 383 -5.08 -10.97 22.16
C HIS A 383 -4.83 -10.11 20.92
N ILE A 384 -5.07 -8.80 21.05
CA ILE A 384 -4.92 -7.84 19.97
C ILE A 384 -3.58 -7.10 20.08
N HIS A 385 -2.75 -7.21 19.04
CA HIS A 385 -1.46 -6.57 18.95
C HIS A 385 -1.46 -5.56 17.81
N THR A 386 -1.12 -4.30 18.09
CA THR A 386 -0.88 -3.28 17.06
C THR A 386 0.61 -3.14 16.85
N MET A 387 1.09 -3.39 15.62
CA MET A 387 2.50 -3.28 15.25
C MET A 387 2.67 -2.24 14.13
N SER A 388 2.85 -0.96 14.52
CA SER A 388 3.00 0.15 13.57
C SER A 388 4.29 0.10 12.76
N GLY A 389 5.34 -0.56 13.27
CA GLY A 389 6.60 -0.77 12.56
C GLY A 389 6.51 -1.59 11.27
N TYR A 390 5.34 -2.19 10.99
CA TYR A 390 5.03 -2.80 9.69
C TYR A 390 4.23 -1.88 8.77
N SER A 391 4.03 -0.61 9.11
CA SER A 391 3.37 0.30 8.19
C SER A 391 4.17 0.43 6.88
N ALA A 392 3.47 0.47 5.75
CA ALA A 392 4.09 0.78 4.47
C ALA A 392 4.22 2.29 4.24
N HIS A 393 3.53 3.13 5.04
CA HIS A 393 3.61 4.58 4.95
C HIS A 393 4.68 5.14 5.88
N ALA A 394 5.30 6.20 5.44
CA ALA A 394 6.16 7.06 6.24
C ALA A 394 5.43 7.58 7.47
N ASP A 395 6.13 7.65 8.59
CA ASP A 395 5.63 8.33 9.78
C ASP A 395 5.90 9.84 9.75
N LYS A 396 5.49 10.55 10.80
CA LYS A 396 5.71 12.00 10.91
C LYS A 396 7.19 12.39 10.77
N ALA A 397 8.09 11.64 11.40
CA ALA A 397 9.52 11.94 11.35
C ALA A 397 10.10 11.71 9.94
N ASP A 398 9.66 10.65 9.26
CA ASP A 398 10.04 10.35 7.88
C ASP A 398 9.55 11.42 6.90
N LEU A 399 8.29 11.86 7.05
CA LEU A 399 7.70 12.93 6.24
C LEU A 399 8.46 14.25 6.44
N LEU A 400 8.77 14.61 7.70
CA LEU A 400 9.58 15.79 8.00
C LEU A 400 10.99 15.69 7.41
N ARG A 401 11.64 14.52 7.52
CA ARG A 401 12.95 14.25 6.92
C ARG A 401 12.89 14.43 5.41
N PHE A 402 11.85 13.89 4.75
CA PHE A 402 11.69 14.02 3.30
C PHE A 402 11.56 15.48 2.88
N ILE A 403 10.80 16.31 3.60
CA ILE A 403 10.65 17.74 3.31
C ILE A 403 11.93 18.49 3.62
N ALA A 404 12.55 18.24 4.79
CA ALA A 404 13.75 18.93 5.23
C ALA A 404 15.00 18.64 4.36
N GLY A 405 15.00 17.50 3.67
CA GLY A 405 16.08 17.10 2.76
C GLY A 405 16.04 17.83 1.41
N ILE A 406 14.97 18.60 1.11
CA ILE A 406 14.90 19.44 -0.09
C ILE A 406 15.82 20.66 0.13
N PRO A 407 16.84 20.89 -0.72
CA PRO A 407 17.84 21.92 -0.49
C PRO A 407 17.27 23.34 -0.32
N GLU A 408 16.26 23.67 -1.09
CA GLU A 408 15.53 24.93 -0.98
C GLU A 408 14.09 24.67 -0.55
N LYS A 409 13.60 25.40 0.45
CA LYS A 409 12.22 25.21 0.93
C LYS A 409 11.23 25.40 -0.21
N PRO A 410 10.24 24.50 -0.36
CA PRO A 410 9.13 24.69 -1.28
C PRO A 410 8.43 26.03 -1.06
N LYS A 411 8.00 26.67 -2.14
CA LYS A 411 7.16 27.86 -2.08
C LYS A 411 5.84 27.58 -1.35
N GLN A 412 5.30 26.38 -1.57
CA GLN A 412 4.07 25.91 -0.94
C GLN A 412 4.11 24.41 -0.71
N VAL A 413 3.60 23.96 0.44
CA VAL A 413 3.39 22.56 0.80
C VAL A 413 1.89 22.33 0.93
N HIS A 414 1.37 21.39 0.14
CA HIS A 414 -0.03 20.98 0.14
C HIS A 414 -0.17 19.61 0.77
N LEU A 415 -0.98 19.51 1.81
CA LEU A 415 -1.22 18.26 2.52
C LEU A 415 -2.39 17.50 1.89
N ILE A 416 -2.09 16.30 1.41
CA ILE A 416 -3.04 15.39 0.78
C ILE A 416 -3.00 14.03 1.47
N HIS A 417 -3.85 13.10 1.10
CA HIS A 417 -3.84 11.70 1.50
C HIS A 417 -3.64 11.51 3.00
N GLY A 418 -4.63 11.97 3.80
CA GLY A 418 -4.59 11.90 5.27
C GLY A 418 -5.90 12.30 5.89
N GLU A 419 -6.15 11.82 7.10
CA GLU A 419 -7.29 12.23 7.93
C GLU A 419 -7.12 13.68 8.40
N ALA A 420 -8.24 14.36 8.69
CA ALA A 420 -8.22 15.78 9.05
C ALA A 420 -7.33 16.08 10.28
N SER A 421 -7.35 15.20 11.29
CA SER A 421 -6.54 15.34 12.52
C SER A 421 -5.04 15.25 12.22
N ALA A 422 -4.62 14.28 11.40
CA ALA A 422 -3.23 14.10 11.02
C ALA A 422 -2.71 15.30 10.21
N LYS A 423 -3.51 15.78 9.25
CA LYS A 423 -3.17 16.99 8.48
C LYS A 423 -3.05 18.21 9.36
N GLN A 424 -3.99 18.43 10.27
CA GLN A 424 -3.96 19.58 11.17
C GLN A 424 -2.71 19.58 12.05
N ALA A 425 -2.37 18.42 12.63
CA ALA A 425 -1.18 18.26 13.45
C ALA A 425 0.10 18.52 12.63
N PHE A 426 0.19 17.94 11.43
CA PHE A 426 1.36 18.08 10.56
C PHE A 426 1.51 19.51 10.01
N ALA A 427 0.38 20.17 9.65
CA ALA A 427 0.37 21.56 9.21
C ALA A 427 0.89 22.51 10.31
N ALA A 428 0.48 22.30 11.56
CA ALA A 428 0.94 23.10 12.68
C ALA A 428 2.47 22.99 12.85
N GLU A 429 3.02 21.77 12.76
CA GLU A 429 4.46 21.54 12.88
C GLU A 429 5.25 22.14 11.72
N LEU A 430 4.81 21.94 10.48
CA LEU A 430 5.45 22.55 9.31
C LEU A 430 5.42 24.08 9.36
N THR A 431 4.32 24.67 9.85
CA THR A 431 4.21 26.12 10.01
C THR A 431 5.23 26.63 11.06
N GLN A 432 5.40 25.92 12.18
CA GLN A 432 6.42 26.25 13.19
C GLN A 432 7.85 26.16 12.61
N LEU A 433 8.09 25.24 11.68
CA LEU A 433 9.35 25.10 10.96
C LEU A 433 9.51 26.13 9.82
N GLY A 434 8.54 27.03 9.63
CA GLY A 434 8.58 28.12 8.66
C GLY A 434 8.31 27.69 7.22
N TYR A 435 7.49 26.64 7.02
CA TYR A 435 6.96 26.29 5.70
C TYR A 435 5.61 26.98 5.45
N SER A 436 5.35 27.33 4.19
CA SER A 436 4.03 27.80 3.75
C SER A 436 3.14 26.59 3.44
N VAL A 437 2.14 26.34 4.28
CA VAL A 437 1.26 25.17 4.18
C VAL A 437 -0.15 25.59 3.73
N LEU A 438 -0.74 24.83 2.79
CA LEU A 438 -2.08 25.05 2.24
C LEU A 438 -2.94 23.77 2.30
#